data_507bd23a566cce1d718df69d219089f1
#
_entry.id   507bd23a566cce1d718df69d219089f1
#
_cell.length_a   1.000
_cell.length_b   1.000
_cell.length_c   1.000
_cell.angle_alpha   90.00
_cell.angle_beta   90.00
_cell.angle_gamma   90.00
#
_symmetry.space_group_name_H-M   'P 1'
#
loop_
_entity.id
_entity.type
_entity.pdbx_description
1 polymer ?
#
loop_
_entity_poly.entity_id
_entity_poly.type
_entity_poly.pdbx_seq_one_letter_code
_entity_poly.pdbx_strand_id
1 'polypeptide(L)'
;MGALHPGLRPGGTAGYGRGRATMAGMTEDTTFGPATRIVHHPYVPPAGFVAPQPGVFKASTVIFPSVAAMRSREWKDKSGYTYGLHGTPTTFTLEERLCALEGGLQCVLVPSGLAAISNVALALLQPGDEVLIPDNAYGPSKDLANGELARFGIHHVLYDPLDPADLAARITPATRLVWLEAPGSVTMEFPDLCEQVRICRARGVTSALDNTWGAGLAFAPFDLAGDGSGSLAVDISVHALTKYPSGGGDVLMGSVITRDPALHMKVKLTHMRLGLGIAANDAEAVLRALPSIGLRYRAHDVAARQLAQWLQQQPAVAQVLHPVLPGAPGHAHWQALCGAANDGHGAAAGLFSVMIDARFSQQQVDAFCDGLRLFKLGYSWGGPMSLVVPYQLASMRSRPAPHLQPGTLVRFSVGLEEVEDLRQDLEQAMRGAFGAA
;
A
#
# COMPACT_ATOMS: atom_id res chain seq x y z
N MET A 1 4.44 38.76 56.54
CA MET A 1 3.69 39.62 55.64
C MET A 1 3.83 39.01 54.23
N GLY A 2 3.03 38.19 53.72
CA GLY A 2 1.62 37.92 53.62
C GLY A 2 1.05 38.57 52.35
N ALA A 3 1.08 37.89 51.17
CA ALA A 3 0.19 38.22 50.08
C ALA A 3 -0.34 36.92 49.50
N LEU A 4 -1.57 36.62 49.89
CA LEU A 4 -2.40 35.54 49.37
C LEU A 4 -2.87 35.89 47.93
N HIS A 5 -2.68 34.99 46.99
CA HIS A 5 -3.33 35.04 45.68
C HIS A 5 -4.84 34.74 45.83
N PRO A 6 -5.70 35.50 45.12
CA PRO A 6 -7.14 35.28 45.16
C PRO A 6 -7.56 34.02 44.41
N GLY A 7 -8.50 33.31 44.99
CA GLY A 7 -8.99 32.01 44.64
C GLY A 7 -9.50 31.87 43.20
N LEU A 8 -9.14 30.75 42.60
CA LEU A 8 -9.81 30.15 41.45
C LEU A 8 -11.24 29.73 41.88
N ARG A 9 -12.24 30.42 41.33
CA ARG A 9 -13.62 29.92 41.40
C ARG A 9 -13.72 28.60 40.61
N PRO A 10 -14.47 27.61 41.10
CA PRO A 10 -14.79 26.45 40.30
C PRO A 10 -15.68 26.87 39.12
N GLY A 11 -15.08 27.10 38.01
CA GLY A 11 -15.78 27.28 36.74
C GLY A 11 -16.49 26.00 36.34
N GLY A 12 -17.74 26.13 35.95
CA GLY A 12 -18.67 25.11 35.66
C GLY A 12 -18.14 24.00 34.75
N THR A 13 -18.66 22.81 34.95
CA THR A 13 -18.59 21.65 34.09
C THR A 13 -18.99 22.04 32.66
N ALA A 14 -17.99 22.44 31.84
CA ALA A 14 -18.16 22.49 30.42
C ALA A 14 -18.39 21.04 29.97
N GLY A 15 -19.64 20.70 29.72
CA GLY A 15 -20.02 19.39 29.22
C GLY A 15 -19.25 19.09 27.92
N TYR A 16 -18.39 18.09 27.98
CA TYR A 16 -17.87 17.39 26.81
C TYR A 16 -19.02 16.59 26.16
N GLY A 17 -20.02 17.28 25.74
CA GLY A 17 -21.18 16.68 25.13
C GLY A 17 -21.97 17.75 24.40
N ARG A 18 -21.54 18.10 23.21
CA ARG A 18 -22.39 18.48 22.07
C ARG A 18 -21.52 19.03 20.96
N GLY A 19 -21.61 18.39 19.83
CA GLY A 19 -21.13 18.91 18.57
C GLY A 19 -20.01 18.10 17.95
N ARG A 20 -20.15 16.76 17.90
CA ARG A 20 -19.81 16.15 16.64
C ARG A 20 -20.84 16.69 15.63
N ALA A 21 -20.46 17.73 14.89
CA ALA A 21 -20.90 17.76 13.52
C ALA A 21 -20.48 16.39 12.98
N THR A 22 -21.41 15.47 12.90
CA THR A 22 -21.22 14.21 12.20
C THR A 22 -20.61 14.61 10.87
N MET A 23 -19.46 14.03 10.50
CA MET A 23 -18.81 14.26 9.21
C MET A 23 -19.74 13.89 8.03
N ALA A 24 -20.97 13.48 8.29
CA ALA A 24 -22.09 13.32 7.37
C ALA A 24 -22.62 14.62 6.74
N GLY A 25 -22.05 15.77 7.04
CA GLY A 25 -22.50 17.06 6.51
C GLY A 25 -21.54 17.77 5.56
N MET A 26 -20.31 17.28 5.39
CA MET A 26 -19.44 17.69 4.30
C MET A 26 -19.61 16.67 3.18
N THR A 27 -20.49 16.96 2.23
CA THR A 27 -20.46 16.34 0.91
C THR A 27 -19.01 16.30 0.46
N GLU A 28 -18.50 15.09 0.15
CA GLU A 28 -17.22 14.95 -0.54
C GLU A 28 -17.26 15.90 -1.73
N ASP A 29 -16.51 16.98 -1.67
CA ASP A 29 -16.33 17.83 -2.83
C ASP A 29 -15.43 17.04 -3.80
N THR A 30 -16.08 16.21 -4.60
CA THR A 30 -15.44 15.35 -5.60
C THR A 30 -14.77 16.16 -6.70
N THR A 31 -14.91 17.49 -6.69
CA THR A 31 -14.27 18.41 -7.64
C THR A 31 -12.77 18.55 -7.39
N PHE A 32 -12.29 18.30 -6.15
CA PHE A 32 -10.88 18.43 -5.84
C PHE A 32 -10.10 17.15 -6.10
N GLY A 33 -8.91 17.29 -6.68
CA GLY A 33 -7.98 16.17 -6.88
C GLY A 33 -7.44 15.59 -5.56
N PRO A 34 -6.88 14.35 -5.58
CA PRO A 34 -6.43 13.63 -4.39
C PRO A 34 -5.46 14.43 -3.50
N ALA A 35 -4.49 15.11 -4.09
CA ALA A 35 -3.52 15.93 -3.35
C ALA A 35 -4.18 17.06 -2.55
N THR A 36 -5.14 17.77 -3.15
CA THR A 36 -5.89 18.83 -2.46
C THR A 36 -6.73 18.25 -1.34
N ARG A 37 -7.40 17.14 -1.57
CA ARG A 37 -8.22 16.47 -0.54
C ARG A 37 -7.41 16.03 0.66
N ILE A 38 -6.16 15.54 0.46
CA ILE A 38 -5.28 15.15 1.57
C ILE A 38 -4.87 16.35 2.39
N VAL A 39 -4.51 17.48 1.75
CA VAL A 39 -4.06 18.70 2.44
C VAL A 39 -5.21 19.36 3.21
N HIS A 40 -6.39 19.44 2.60
CA HIS A 40 -7.57 20.10 3.16
C HIS A 40 -8.55 19.14 3.83
N HIS A 41 -8.12 17.92 4.11
CA HIS A 41 -8.98 16.96 4.82
C HIS A 41 -9.45 17.53 6.16
N PRO A 42 -10.74 17.43 6.49
CA PRO A 42 -11.30 18.00 7.70
C PRO A 42 -10.56 17.52 8.96
N TYR A 43 -10.12 18.45 9.76
CA TYR A 43 -9.54 18.22 11.08
C TYR A 43 -10.14 19.23 12.04
N VAL A 44 -10.67 18.78 13.16
CA VAL A 44 -11.22 19.63 14.21
C VAL A 44 -10.19 19.77 15.31
N PRO A 45 -9.45 20.90 15.38
CA PRO A 45 -8.49 21.13 16.45
C PRO A 45 -9.20 21.37 17.79
N PRO A 46 -8.47 21.25 18.93
CA PRO A 46 -8.98 21.67 20.22
C PRO A 46 -9.42 23.13 20.21
N ALA A 47 -10.44 23.47 21.00
CA ALA A 47 -10.93 24.83 21.10
C ALA A 47 -9.81 25.81 21.48
N GLY A 48 -9.70 26.91 20.73
CA GLY A 48 -8.69 27.96 20.96
C GLY A 48 -7.30 27.65 20.40
N PHE A 49 -7.11 26.52 19.71
CA PHE A 49 -5.85 26.18 19.06
C PHE A 49 -6.07 25.70 17.63
N VAL A 50 -5.84 26.58 16.67
CA VAL A 50 -5.98 26.27 15.24
C VAL A 50 -4.60 26.04 14.64
N ALA A 51 -4.29 24.79 14.33
CA ALA A 51 -3.05 24.40 13.68
C ALA A 51 -3.36 23.55 12.46
N PRO A 52 -2.56 23.64 11.36
CA PRO A 52 -2.81 22.87 10.14
C PRO A 52 -2.54 21.37 10.29
N GLN A 53 -1.70 20.97 11.26
CA GLN A 53 -1.37 19.57 11.53
C GLN A 53 -2.13 19.05 12.75
N PRO A 54 -2.68 17.82 12.67
CA PRO A 54 -3.32 17.16 13.80
C PRO A 54 -2.33 16.96 14.96
N GLY A 55 -2.83 17.05 16.21
CA GLY A 55 -2.07 16.70 17.39
C GLY A 55 -1.81 15.19 17.51
N VAL A 56 -0.80 14.83 18.30
CA VAL A 56 -0.50 13.43 18.61
C VAL A 56 -1.17 13.04 19.91
N PHE A 57 -2.19 12.19 19.82
CA PHE A 57 -2.95 11.70 20.96
C PHE A 57 -2.59 10.25 21.24
N LYS A 58 -1.91 10.01 22.36
CA LYS A 58 -1.48 8.68 22.81
C LYS A 58 -2.44 8.17 23.86
N ALA A 59 -2.91 6.96 23.70
CA ALA A 59 -3.73 6.29 24.70
C ALA A 59 -3.58 4.77 24.59
N SER A 60 -3.43 4.12 25.74
CA SER A 60 -3.86 2.76 25.96
C SER A 60 -5.26 2.79 26.59
N THR A 61 -5.36 3.43 27.76
CA THR A 61 -6.59 3.63 28.49
C THR A 61 -7.27 4.94 28.13
N VAL A 62 -8.56 4.92 27.96
CA VAL A 62 -9.43 6.10 27.85
C VAL A 62 -10.32 6.18 29.08
N ILE A 63 -10.40 7.35 29.72
CA ILE A 63 -11.13 7.55 30.96
C ILE A 63 -12.60 7.88 30.66
N PHE A 64 -13.52 7.19 31.32
CA PHE A 64 -14.95 7.44 31.23
C PHE A 64 -15.43 8.30 32.41
N PRO A 65 -16.38 9.21 32.17
CA PRO A 65 -16.89 10.09 33.24
C PRO A 65 -17.77 9.34 34.25
N SER A 66 -18.26 8.16 33.92
CA SER A 66 -19.11 7.34 34.81
C SER A 66 -19.15 5.88 34.37
N VAL A 67 -19.58 4.99 35.27
CA VAL A 67 -19.84 3.59 34.97
C VAL A 67 -20.96 3.44 33.91
N ALA A 68 -21.95 4.31 33.93
CA ALA A 68 -23.01 4.31 32.92
C ALA A 68 -22.46 4.62 31.53
N ALA A 69 -21.61 5.64 31.41
CA ALA A 69 -20.94 5.96 30.15
C ALA A 69 -20.03 4.82 29.68
N MET A 70 -19.31 4.17 30.59
CA MET A 70 -18.48 3.01 30.25
C MET A 70 -19.30 1.84 29.75
N ARG A 71 -20.48 1.58 30.32
CA ARG A 71 -21.40 0.48 29.92
C ARG A 71 -22.08 0.76 28.58
N SER A 72 -22.41 2.01 28.29
CA SER A 72 -23.06 2.45 27.04
C SER A 72 -22.07 2.79 25.92
N ARG A 73 -20.76 2.52 26.11
CA ARG A 73 -19.73 2.84 25.11
C ARG A 73 -19.98 2.15 23.78
N GLU A 74 -19.80 2.90 22.72
CA GLU A 74 -19.71 2.37 21.35
C GLU A 74 -18.26 2.52 20.86
N TRP A 75 -17.74 1.50 20.17
CA TRP A 75 -16.38 1.47 19.66
C TRP A 75 -16.30 1.04 18.18
N LYS A 76 -17.42 0.70 17.60
CA LYS A 76 -17.48 0.14 16.25
C LYS A 76 -17.53 1.20 15.17
N ASP A 77 -18.06 2.38 15.47
CA ASP A 77 -18.43 3.42 14.50
C ASP A 77 -17.60 4.72 14.57
N LYS A 78 -16.50 4.73 15.34
CA LYS A 78 -15.68 5.93 15.60
C LYS A 78 -16.45 7.08 16.29
N SER A 79 -17.66 6.84 16.85
CA SER A 79 -18.45 7.88 17.52
C SER A 79 -17.85 8.33 18.85
N GLY A 80 -16.92 7.56 19.39
CA GLY A 80 -16.24 7.84 20.65
C GLY A 80 -14.88 7.16 20.75
N TYR A 81 -14.19 7.48 21.83
CA TYR A 81 -12.92 6.84 22.19
C TYR A 81 -13.14 5.95 23.39
N THR A 82 -12.70 4.71 23.32
CA THR A 82 -12.99 3.69 24.35
C THR A 82 -11.74 2.99 24.85
N TYR A 83 -10.77 2.79 23.98
CA TYR A 83 -9.48 2.16 24.25
C TYR A 83 -8.52 2.44 23.09
N GLY A 84 -7.24 2.57 23.36
CA GLY A 84 -6.27 2.93 22.33
C GLY A 84 -6.23 2.01 21.11
N LEU A 85 -6.44 0.69 21.31
CA LEU A 85 -6.56 -0.28 20.22
C LEU A 85 -7.74 0.01 19.28
N HIS A 86 -8.82 0.57 19.79
CA HIS A 86 -10.01 0.88 18.99
C HIS A 86 -9.87 2.18 18.20
N GLY A 87 -8.88 2.99 18.53
CA GLY A 87 -8.50 4.21 17.87
C GLY A 87 -8.33 5.41 18.80
N THR A 88 -7.61 6.38 18.32
CA THR A 88 -7.34 7.69 18.94
C THR A 88 -7.66 8.80 17.92
N PRO A 89 -7.73 10.07 18.31
CA PRO A 89 -7.89 11.15 17.33
C PRO A 89 -6.84 11.13 16.22
N THR A 90 -5.58 10.76 16.53
CA THR A 90 -4.49 10.68 15.56
C THR A 90 -4.72 9.55 14.54
N THR A 91 -5.04 8.34 15.02
CA THR A 91 -5.26 7.19 14.14
C THR A 91 -6.51 7.36 13.29
N PHE A 92 -7.60 7.89 13.86
CA PHE A 92 -8.83 8.15 13.10
C PHE A 92 -8.61 9.19 12.00
N THR A 93 -7.81 10.24 12.28
CA THR A 93 -7.46 11.23 11.25
C THR A 93 -6.66 10.60 10.11
N LEU A 94 -5.71 9.71 10.44
CA LEU A 94 -4.94 9.00 9.40
C LEU A 94 -5.85 8.08 8.57
N GLU A 95 -6.73 7.31 9.20
CA GLU A 95 -7.69 6.45 8.50
C GLU A 95 -8.57 7.23 7.51
N GLU A 96 -9.07 8.41 7.92
CA GLU A 96 -9.88 9.27 7.05
C GLU A 96 -9.09 9.81 5.84
N ARG A 97 -7.85 10.25 6.07
CA ARG A 97 -6.98 10.73 4.98
C ARG A 97 -6.61 9.62 3.99
N LEU A 98 -6.41 8.40 4.46
CA LEU A 98 -6.16 7.25 3.59
C LEU A 98 -7.41 6.86 2.78
N CYS A 99 -8.60 6.91 3.38
CA CYS A 99 -9.85 6.76 2.66
C CYS A 99 -9.99 7.82 1.55
N ALA A 100 -9.67 9.08 1.85
CA ALA A 100 -9.71 10.16 0.86
C ALA A 100 -8.68 9.97 -0.27
N LEU A 101 -7.51 9.40 0.04
CA LEU A 101 -6.46 9.11 -0.94
C LEU A 101 -6.89 8.03 -1.93
N GLU A 102 -7.42 6.92 -1.43
CA GLU A 102 -7.75 5.74 -2.24
C GLU A 102 -9.21 5.71 -2.73
N GLY A 103 -10.05 6.61 -2.25
CA GLY A 103 -11.48 6.65 -2.59
C GLY A 103 -12.33 5.62 -1.82
N GLY A 104 -11.84 5.14 -0.67
CA GLY A 104 -12.58 4.27 0.21
C GLY A 104 -13.50 5.01 1.19
N LEU A 105 -14.29 4.27 1.97
CA LEU A 105 -15.18 4.86 2.98
C LEU A 105 -14.74 4.54 4.42
N GLN A 106 -14.07 3.41 4.62
CA GLN A 106 -13.66 2.95 5.95
C GLN A 106 -12.29 2.31 5.89
N CYS A 107 -11.47 2.60 6.88
CA CYS A 107 -10.09 2.11 7.00
C CYS A 107 -9.86 1.51 8.39
N VAL A 108 -9.00 0.49 8.44
CA VAL A 108 -8.41 -0.07 9.66
C VAL A 108 -6.88 -0.03 9.50
N LEU A 109 -6.19 0.55 10.46
CA LEU A 109 -4.73 0.57 10.50
C LEU A 109 -4.19 -0.66 11.21
N VAL A 110 -3.08 -1.21 10.71
CA VAL A 110 -2.44 -2.43 11.22
C VAL A 110 -0.92 -2.27 11.26
N PRO A 111 -0.18 -3.10 12.02
CA PRO A 111 1.27 -2.90 12.26
C PRO A 111 2.18 -3.05 11.04
N SER A 112 1.71 -3.63 9.93
CA SER A 112 2.49 -3.77 8.69
C SER A 112 1.60 -4.10 7.49
N GLY A 113 2.15 -4.02 6.27
CA GLY A 113 1.44 -4.47 5.07
C GLY A 113 1.08 -5.96 5.15
N LEU A 114 1.99 -6.82 5.63
CA LEU A 114 1.67 -8.25 5.81
C LEU A 114 0.59 -8.47 6.89
N ALA A 115 0.55 -7.64 7.93
CA ALA A 115 -0.54 -7.66 8.91
C ALA A 115 -1.88 -7.26 8.28
N ALA A 116 -1.90 -6.39 7.26
CA ALA A 116 -3.12 -6.09 6.50
C ALA A 116 -3.61 -7.32 5.73
N ILE A 117 -2.71 -8.01 5.04
CA ILE A 117 -3.01 -9.23 4.29
C ILE A 117 -3.53 -10.33 5.23
N SER A 118 -2.83 -10.58 6.34
CA SER A 118 -3.23 -11.62 7.31
C SER A 118 -4.56 -11.27 8.00
N ASN A 119 -4.80 -9.99 8.32
CA ASN A 119 -6.04 -9.55 8.93
C ASN A 119 -7.25 -9.78 7.99
N VAL A 120 -7.10 -9.46 6.68
CA VAL A 120 -8.14 -9.73 5.67
C VAL A 120 -8.38 -11.22 5.53
N ALA A 121 -7.32 -12.02 5.39
CA ALA A 121 -7.45 -13.47 5.25
C ALA A 121 -8.18 -14.10 6.46
N LEU A 122 -7.75 -13.77 7.68
CA LEU A 122 -8.36 -14.31 8.92
C LEU A 122 -9.74 -13.73 9.21
N ALA A 123 -10.10 -12.58 8.65
CA ALA A 123 -11.44 -12.01 8.77
C ALA A 123 -12.48 -12.67 7.86
N LEU A 124 -12.02 -13.20 6.71
CA LEU A 124 -12.92 -13.66 5.65
C LEU A 124 -12.93 -15.17 5.44
N LEU A 125 -11.84 -15.87 5.81
CA LEU A 125 -11.63 -17.28 5.52
C LEU A 125 -11.82 -18.13 6.78
N GLN A 126 -12.34 -19.35 6.59
CA GLN A 126 -12.52 -20.38 7.60
C GLN A 126 -11.99 -21.73 7.08
N PRO A 127 -11.82 -22.74 7.96
CA PRO A 127 -11.42 -24.07 7.52
C PRO A 127 -12.29 -24.61 6.37
N GLY A 128 -11.66 -25.10 5.31
CA GLY A 128 -12.31 -25.57 4.09
C GLY A 128 -12.49 -24.51 2.99
N ASP A 129 -12.30 -23.23 3.28
CA ASP A 129 -12.31 -22.19 2.28
C ASP A 129 -11.02 -22.17 1.46
N GLU A 130 -11.12 -21.56 0.29
CA GLU A 130 -10.02 -21.39 -0.67
C GLU A 130 -9.76 -19.92 -0.96
N VAL A 131 -8.47 -19.56 -1.04
CA VAL A 131 -7.99 -18.26 -1.50
C VAL A 131 -7.17 -18.41 -2.77
N LEU A 132 -7.43 -17.57 -3.77
CA LEU A 132 -6.62 -17.49 -4.98
C LEU A 132 -5.61 -16.35 -4.85
N ILE A 133 -4.36 -16.61 -5.26
CA ILE A 133 -3.23 -15.69 -5.15
C ILE A 133 -2.51 -15.66 -6.51
N PRO A 134 -2.14 -14.49 -7.07
CA PRO A 134 -1.38 -14.47 -8.32
C PRO A 134 0.02 -15.04 -8.11
N ASP A 135 0.53 -15.82 -9.07
CA ASP A 135 1.83 -16.49 -8.94
C ASP A 135 2.99 -15.51 -8.75
N ASN A 136 2.86 -14.28 -9.23
CA ASN A 136 3.82 -13.19 -9.06
C ASN A 136 3.54 -12.28 -7.85
N ALA A 137 2.68 -12.71 -6.91
CA ALA A 137 2.36 -11.93 -5.71
C ALA A 137 3.58 -11.76 -4.80
N TYR A 138 3.48 -10.77 -3.92
CA TYR A 138 4.40 -10.54 -2.81
C TYR A 138 4.70 -11.84 -2.07
N GLY A 139 5.99 -12.24 -2.02
CA GLY A 139 6.42 -13.54 -1.51
C GLY A 139 5.85 -13.91 -0.14
N PRO A 140 5.95 -13.03 0.88
CA PRO A 140 5.38 -13.28 2.21
C PRO A 140 3.88 -13.57 2.24
N SER A 141 3.10 -13.12 1.24
CA SER A 141 1.67 -13.51 1.13
C SER A 141 1.52 -14.98 0.77
N LYS A 142 2.39 -15.49 -0.09
CA LYS A 142 2.43 -16.91 -0.45
C LYS A 142 2.95 -17.75 0.72
N ASP A 143 3.95 -17.25 1.45
CA ASP A 143 4.47 -17.92 2.65
C ASP A 143 3.41 -18.02 3.75
N LEU A 144 2.63 -16.95 3.97
CA LEU A 144 1.48 -16.96 4.88
C LEU A 144 0.45 -18.03 4.46
N ALA A 145 0.16 -18.14 3.16
CA ALA A 145 -0.79 -19.11 2.64
C ALA A 145 -0.30 -20.54 2.79
N ASN A 146 0.98 -20.79 2.49
CA ASN A 146 1.63 -22.11 2.67
C ASN A 146 1.80 -22.52 4.14
N GLY A 147 1.99 -21.54 5.02
CA GLY A 147 2.27 -21.75 6.45
C GLY A 147 0.99 -21.70 7.30
N GLU A 148 0.68 -20.51 7.79
CA GLU A 148 -0.35 -20.32 8.82
C GLU A 148 -1.76 -20.64 8.30
N LEU A 149 -2.12 -20.17 7.10
CA LEU A 149 -3.46 -20.42 6.56
C LEU A 149 -3.68 -21.93 6.30
N ALA A 150 -2.68 -22.62 5.78
CA ALA A 150 -2.75 -24.07 5.57
C ALA A 150 -2.94 -24.84 6.90
N ARG A 151 -2.28 -24.41 7.99
CA ARG A 151 -2.48 -24.99 9.34
C ARG A 151 -3.89 -24.80 9.87
N PHE A 152 -4.56 -23.73 9.46
CA PHE A 152 -5.96 -23.46 9.82
C PHE A 152 -6.95 -24.13 8.85
N GLY A 153 -6.46 -25.01 7.95
CA GLY A 153 -7.31 -25.74 7.01
C GLY A 153 -7.87 -24.86 5.87
N ILE A 154 -7.22 -23.73 5.59
CA ILE A 154 -7.53 -22.86 4.47
C ILE A 154 -6.63 -23.27 3.29
N HIS A 155 -7.23 -23.49 2.14
CA HIS A 155 -6.51 -23.87 0.93
C HIS A 155 -6.13 -22.63 0.11
N HIS A 156 -5.01 -22.72 -0.63
CA HIS A 156 -4.67 -21.68 -1.58
C HIS A 156 -4.37 -22.26 -2.95
N VAL A 157 -4.66 -21.48 -3.99
CA VAL A 157 -4.38 -21.84 -5.38
C VAL A 157 -3.71 -20.65 -6.06
N LEU A 158 -2.60 -20.93 -6.75
CA LEU A 158 -1.91 -19.90 -7.52
C LEU A 158 -2.47 -19.82 -8.94
N TYR A 159 -2.75 -18.61 -9.42
CA TYR A 159 -3.23 -18.37 -10.77
C TYR A 159 -2.25 -17.51 -11.59
N ASP A 160 -2.36 -17.57 -12.91
CA ASP A 160 -1.59 -16.73 -13.83
C ASP A 160 -2.16 -15.30 -13.83
N PRO A 161 -1.41 -14.29 -13.36
CA PRO A 161 -1.91 -12.92 -13.31
C PRO A 161 -2.14 -12.31 -14.70
N LEU A 162 -1.47 -12.80 -15.74
CA LEU A 162 -1.61 -12.30 -17.11
C LEU A 162 -2.72 -12.98 -17.89
N ASP A 163 -3.33 -14.04 -17.36
CA ASP A 163 -4.42 -14.76 -17.99
C ASP A 163 -5.72 -14.71 -17.15
N PRO A 164 -6.64 -13.78 -17.43
CA PRO A 164 -7.93 -13.71 -16.76
C PRO A 164 -8.76 -15.01 -16.90
N ALA A 165 -8.57 -15.79 -17.98
CA ALA A 165 -9.27 -17.05 -18.15
C ALA A 165 -8.76 -18.13 -17.19
N ASP A 166 -7.46 -18.16 -16.87
CA ASP A 166 -6.91 -19.04 -15.83
C ASP A 166 -7.50 -18.69 -14.45
N LEU A 167 -7.63 -17.40 -14.12
CA LEU A 167 -8.32 -16.96 -12.89
C LEU A 167 -9.77 -17.47 -12.86
N ALA A 168 -10.53 -17.23 -13.94
CA ALA A 168 -11.92 -17.64 -14.02
C ALA A 168 -12.13 -19.17 -13.89
N ALA A 169 -11.21 -19.96 -14.46
CA ALA A 169 -11.23 -21.42 -14.41
C ALA A 169 -10.89 -21.99 -13.03
N ARG A 170 -10.14 -21.25 -12.21
CA ARG A 170 -9.71 -21.69 -10.86
C ARG A 170 -10.70 -21.34 -9.76
N ILE A 171 -11.62 -20.42 -9.99
CA ILE A 171 -12.66 -20.09 -9.00
C ILE A 171 -13.60 -21.29 -8.85
N THR A 172 -13.67 -21.82 -7.63
CA THR A 172 -14.53 -22.96 -7.24
C THR A 172 -15.62 -22.52 -6.23
N PRO A 173 -16.58 -23.36 -5.88
CA PRO A 173 -17.53 -23.06 -4.80
C PRO A 173 -16.88 -22.85 -3.41
N ALA A 174 -15.63 -23.31 -3.21
CA ALA A 174 -14.86 -23.09 -1.97
C ALA A 174 -14.13 -21.74 -1.98
N THR A 175 -13.92 -21.10 -3.12
CA THR A 175 -13.21 -19.83 -3.25
C THR A 175 -14.00 -18.72 -2.59
N ARG A 176 -13.39 -18.02 -1.62
CA ARG A 176 -13.98 -16.89 -0.88
C ARG A 176 -13.24 -15.58 -1.10
N LEU A 177 -11.97 -15.66 -1.45
CA LEU A 177 -11.10 -14.50 -1.58
C LEU A 177 -10.19 -14.68 -2.79
N VAL A 178 -10.05 -13.61 -3.58
CA VAL A 178 -9.04 -13.51 -4.65
C VAL A 178 -8.14 -12.32 -4.31
N TRP A 179 -6.85 -12.59 -4.12
CA TRP A 179 -5.84 -11.55 -4.08
C TRP A 179 -5.50 -11.08 -5.48
N LEU A 180 -5.37 -9.78 -5.63
CA LEU A 180 -4.97 -9.07 -6.83
C LEU A 180 -3.73 -8.24 -6.53
N GLU A 181 -2.84 -8.08 -7.50
CA GLU A 181 -1.64 -7.23 -7.38
C GLU A 181 -1.29 -6.65 -8.74
N ALA A 182 -1.15 -5.33 -8.84
CA ALA A 182 -0.91 -4.61 -10.10
C ALA A 182 0.10 -3.46 -9.90
N PRO A 183 1.33 -3.59 -10.46
CA PRO A 183 1.91 -4.79 -11.09
C PRO A 183 2.29 -5.85 -10.05
N GLY A 184 2.57 -7.06 -10.53
CA GLY A 184 3.07 -8.14 -9.70
C GLY A 184 4.43 -7.84 -9.10
N SER A 185 4.66 -8.40 -7.92
CA SER A 185 5.88 -8.17 -7.13
C SER A 185 7.12 -8.64 -7.89
N VAL A 186 8.15 -7.82 -7.90
CA VAL A 186 9.49 -8.05 -8.46
C VAL A 186 9.54 -8.13 -9.98
N THR A 187 8.68 -8.90 -10.63
CA THR A 187 8.70 -9.10 -12.10
C THR A 187 7.89 -8.07 -12.88
N MET A 188 7.14 -7.21 -12.19
CA MET A 188 6.46 -6.02 -12.73
C MET A 188 5.46 -6.29 -13.87
N GLU A 189 4.97 -7.51 -14.04
CA GLU A 189 3.88 -7.79 -14.99
C GLU A 189 2.61 -7.05 -14.55
N PHE A 190 1.98 -6.32 -15.48
CA PHE A 190 0.77 -5.57 -15.18
C PHE A 190 -0.47 -6.34 -15.69
N PRO A 191 -1.32 -6.86 -14.79
CA PRO A 191 -2.47 -7.65 -15.17
C PRO A 191 -3.60 -6.82 -15.77
N ASP A 192 -4.56 -7.45 -16.44
CA ASP A 192 -5.88 -6.86 -16.70
C ASP A 192 -6.68 -6.83 -15.37
N LEU A 193 -6.36 -5.87 -14.53
CA LEU A 193 -6.99 -5.72 -13.22
C LEU A 193 -8.51 -5.51 -13.36
N CYS A 194 -8.94 -4.77 -14.36
CA CYS A 194 -10.35 -4.50 -14.59
C CYS A 194 -11.13 -5.78 -14.89
N GLU A 195 -10.59 -6.64 -15.75
CA GLU A 195 -11.23 -7.91 -16.07
C GLU A 195 -11.19 -8.89 -14.90
N GLN A 196 -10.08 -8.95 -14.15
CA GLN A 196 -10.00 -9.78 -12.94
C GLN A 196 -11.07 -9.39 -11.92
N VAL A 197 -11.31 -8.08 -11.70
CA VAL A 197 -12.38 -7.60 -10.80
C VAL A 197 -13.77 -7.94 -11.34
N ARG A 198 -14.01 -7.85 -12.67
CA ARG A 198 -15.28 -8.29 -13.29
C ARG A 198 -15.54 -9.77 -13.06
N ILE A 199 -14.52 -10.61 -13.23
CA ILE A 199 -14.59 -12.05 -12.98
C ILE A 199 -14.96 -12.33 -11.50
N CYS A 200 -14.26 -11.72 -10.55
CA CYS A 200 -14.56 -11.88 -9.12
C CYS A 200 -16.01 -11.50 -8.82
N ARG A 201 -16.46 -10.35 -9.32
CA ARG A 201 -17.83 -9.87 -9.14
C ARG A 201 -18.87 -10.81 -9.76
N ALA A 202 -18.65 -11.27 -11.00
CA ALA A 202 -19.55 -12.20 -11.67
C ALA A 202 -19.68 -13.55 -10.96
N ARG A 203 -18.64 -13.96 -10.22
CA ARG A 203 -18.60 -15.20 -9.44
C ARG A 203 -19.02 -15.00 -7.99
N GLY A 204 -19.30 -13.76 -7.54
CA GLY A 204 -19.64 -13.44 -6.16
C GLY A 204 -18.53 -13.73 -5.14
N VAL A 205 -17.27 -13.60 -5.58
CA VAL A 205 -16.08 -13.82 -4.75
C VAL A 205 -15.47 -12.47 -4.38
N THR A 206 -15.07 -12.31 -3.12
CA THR A 206 -14.43 -11.07 -2.64
C THR A 206 -13.06 -10.86 -3.30
N SER A 207 -12.86 -9.67 -3.86
CA SER A 207 -11.60 -9.21 -4.42
C SER A 207 -10.84 -8.34 -3.43
N ALA A 208 -9.56 -8.66 -3.16
CA ALA A 208 -8.67 -7.84 -2.35
C ALA A 208 -7.41 -7.48 -3.15
N LEU A 209 -7.15 -6.20 -3.29
CA LEU A 209 -6.00 -5.67 -4.03
C LEU A 209 -4.91 -5.24 -3.07
N ASP A 210 -3.67 -5.71 -3.28
CA ASP A 210 -2.49 -5.03 -2.76
C ASP A 210 -2.18 -3.81 -3.63
N ASN A 211 -2.57 -2.63 -3.15
CA ASN A 211 -2.40 -1.35 -3.84
C ASN A 211 -1.14 -0.61 -3.40
N THR A 212 -0.19 -1.31 -2.81
CA THR A 212 1.03 -0.68 -2.29
C THR A 212 1.83 0.03 -3.40
N TRP A 213 1.91 -0.55 -4.59
CA TRP A 213 2.58 0.06 -5.73
C TRP A 213 1.80 1.28 -6.28
N GLY A 214 0.50 1.15 -6.45
CA GLY A 214 -0.35 2.21 -6.98
C GLY A 214 -0.53 3.39 -6.02
N ALA A 215 -0.45 3.13 -4.71
CA ALA A 215 -0.50 4.11 -3.61
C ALA A 215 -1.73 5.04 -3.65
N GLY A 216 -2.81 4.66 -4.34
CA GLY A 216 -3.95 5.54 -4.62
C GLY A 216 -3.65 6.70 -5.57
N LEU A 217 -2.48 6.68 -6.23
CA LEU A 217 -1.98 7.73 -7.12
C LEU A 217 -1.89 7.29 -8.58
N ALA A 218 -1.50 6.03 -8.84
CA ALA A 218 -1.44 5.50 -10.20
C ALA A 218 -2.84 5.23 -10.76
N PHE A 219 -3.73 4.74 -9.91
CA PHE A 219 -5.14 4.51 -10.19
C PHE A 219 -5.95 4.48 -8.89
N ALA A 220 -7.27 4.66 -8.99
CA ALA A 220 -8.19 4.60 -7.87
C ALA A 220 -8.75 3.17 -7.73
N PRO A 221 -8.43 2.42 -6.66
CA PRO A 221 -8.86 1.02 -6.52
C PRO A 221 -10.38 0.86 -6.41
N PHE A 222 -11.07 1.90 -5.94
CA PHE A 222 -12.52 1.94 -5.82
C PHE A 222 -13.23 2.65 -6.98
N ASP A 223 -12.50 2.96 -8.06
CA ASP A 223 -13.04 3.52 -9.31
C ASP A 223 -12.12 3.16 -10.49
N LEU A 224 -12.02 1.87 -10.79
CA LEU A 224 -11.15 1.35 -11.86
C LEU A 224 -11.65 1.72 -13.26
N ALA A 225 -12.92 2.09 -13.39
CA ALA A 225 -13.47 2.61 -14.64
C ALA A 225 -13.01 4.05 -14.90
N GLY A 226 -12.62 4.80 -13.86
CA GLY A 226 -12.18 6.19 -13.95
C GLY A 226 -13.29 7.18 -14.33
N ASP A 227 -14.56 6.79 -14.17
CA ASP A 227 -15.73 7.59 -14.54
C ASP A 227 -16.42 8.27 -13.35
N GLY A 228 -15.85 8.10 -12.15
CA GLY A 228 -16.38 8.65 -10.91
C GLY A 228 -17.60 7.89 -10.35
N SER A 229 -18.09 6.87 -11.07
CA SER A 229 -19.28 6.11 -10.64
C SER A 229 -18.96 5.07 -9.57
N GLY A 230 -17.70 4.63 -9.49
CA GLY A 230 -17.29 3.47 -8.68
C GLY A 230 -17.98 2.16 -9.11
N SER A 231 -18.48 2.13 -10.35
CA SER A 231 -19.19 0.96 -10.91
C SER A 231 -18.27 -0.25 -11.04
N LEU A 232 -16.97 -0.05 -11.20
CA LEU A 232 -15.96 -1.08 -11.21
C LEU A 232 -14.93 -0.77 -10.10
N ALA A 233 -14.95 -1.56 -9.03
CA ALA A 233 -14.14 -1.35 -7.84
C ALA A 233 -13.73 -2.70 -7.25
N VAL A 234 -12.60 -2.75 -6.56
CA VAL A 234 -12.27 -3.87 -5.67
C VAL A 234 -13.11 -3.78 -4.39
N ASP A 235 -13.28 -4.91 -3.71
CA ASP A 235 -14.02 -4.93 -2.44
C ASP A 235 -13.14 -4.44 -1.29
N ILE A 236 -11.84 -4.76 -1.33
CA ILE A 236 -10.85 -4.39 -0.31
C ILE A 236 -9.57 -3.91 -1.01
N SER A 237 -9.00 -2.81 -0.52
CA SER A 237 -7.65 -2.38 -0.82
C SER A 237 -6.77 -2.53 0.42
N VAL A 238 -5.61 -3.17 0.30
CA VAL A 238 -4.56 -3.17 1.32
C VAL A 238 -3.38 -2.35 0.83
N HIS A 239 -2.71 -1.67 1.78
CA HIS A 239 -1.59 -0.81 1.46
C HIS A 239 -0.52 -0.92 2.55
N ALA A 240 0.70 -1.24 2.19
CA ALA A 240 1.84 -1.13 3.09
C ALA A 240 2.24 0.35 3.21
N LEU A 241 1.74 1.03 4.24
CA LEU A 241 2.05 2.45 4.51
C LEU A 241 3.53 2.70 4.80
N THR A 242 4.29 1.64 5.06
CA THR A 242 5.76 1.58 5.14
C THR A 242 6.43 2.18 3.89
N LYS A 243 5.75 2.16 2.74
CA LYS A 243 6.27 2.60 1.43
C LYS A 243 6.04 4.10 1.23
N TYR A 244 5.39 4.49 0.15
CA TYR A 244 5.18 5.90 -0.20
C TYR A 244 4.45 6.75 0.86
N PRO A 245 3.45 6.22 1.60
CA PRO A 245 2.77 7.02 2.60
C PRO A 245 3.68 7.54 3.72
N SER A 246 4.56 6.70 4.29
CA SER A 246 5.53 7.14 5.29
C SER A 246 6.68 7.93 4.66
N GLY A 247 7.16 7.48 3.51
CA GLY A 247 8.18 8.14 2.70
C GLY A 247 9.58 8.22 3.33
N GLY A 248 9.74 7.80 4.59
CA GLY A 248 11.01 7.85 5.33
C GLY A 248 11.78 6.52 5.30
N GLY A 249 11.09 5.40 5.06
CA GLY A 249 11.68 4.07 5.20
C GLY A 249 11.89 3.63 6.66
N ASP A 250 11.19 4.25 7.59
CA ASP A 250 11.38 4.17 9.05
C ASP A 250 10.13 3.75 9.83
N VAL A 251 8.97 3.62 9.16
CA VAL A 251 7.69 3.23 9.77
C VAL A 251 7.23 1.87 9.24
N LEU A 252 6.83 0.98 10.13
CA LEU A 252 6.10 -0.24 9.79
C LEU A 252 4.62 -0.01 10.06
N MET A 253 3.80 0.01 9.00
CA MET A 253 2.36 0.18 9.10
C MET A 253 1.67 -0.32 7.83
N GLY A 254 0.41 -0.75 7.98
CA GLY A 254 -0.47 -1.06 6.86
C GLY A 254 -1.87 -0.53 7.07
N SER A 255 -2.65 -0.52 6.02
CA SER A 255 -4.07 -0.19 6.05
C SER A 255 -4.90 -1.23 5.31
N VAL A 256 -6.13 -1.41 5.74
CA VAL A 256 -7.19 -2.16 5.06
C VAL A 256 -8.34 -1.21 4.83
N ILE A 257 -8.69 -0.97 3.58
CA ILE A 257 -9.70 0.00 3.18
C ILE A 257 -10.82 -0.71 2.41
N THR A 258 -12.07 -0.33 2.63
CA THR A 258 -13.24 -0.85 1.92
C THR A 258 -14.34 0.20 1.84
N ARG A 259 -15.29 0.02 0.94
CA ARG A 259 -16.56 0.76 0.88
C ARG A 259 -17.72 -0.01 1.52
N ASP A 260 -17.55 -1.30 1.80
CA ASP A 260 -18.59 -2.16 2.36
C ASP A 260 -18.53 -2.17 3.91
N PRO A 261 -19.58 -1.69 4.61
CA PRO A 261 -19.62 -1.70 6.07
C PRO A 261 -19.56 -3.10 6.68
N ALA A 262 -20.06 -4.13 6.01
CA ALA A 262 -20.04 -5.50 6.52
C ALA A 262 -18.64 -6.10 6.46
N LEU A 263 -17.90 -5.87 5.35
CA LEU A 263 -16.49 -6.24 5.23
C LEU A 263 -15.65 -5.48 6.24
N HIS A 264 -15.85 -4.16 6.36
CA HIS A 264 -15.16 -3.36 7.38
C HIS A 264 -15.35 -3.95 8.79
N MET A 265 -16.57 -4.30 9.16
CA MET A 265 -16.85 -4.84 10.48
C MET A 265 -16.15 -6.17 10.73
N LYS A 266 -16.10 -7.07 9.74
CA LYS A 266 -15.33 -8.33 9.84
C LYS A 266 -13.84 -8.06 10.09
N VAL A 267 -13.24 -7.19 9.27
CA VAL A 267 -11.82 -6.80 9.38
C VAL A 267 -11.55 -6.14 10.73
N LYS A 268 -12.38 -5.21 11.17
CA LYS A 268 -12.23 -4.50 12.45
C LYS A 268 -12.36 -5.40 13.67
N LEU A 269 -13.28 -6.35 13.64
CA LEU A 269 -13.43 -7.33 14.73
C LEU A 269 -12.20 -8.24 14.82
N THR A 270 -11.67 -8.69 13.70
CA THR A 270 -10.46 -9.51 13.64
C THR A 270 -9.24 -8.73 14.10
N HIS A 271 -9.05 -7.50 13.62
CA HIS A 271 -8.03 -6.57 14.09
C HIS A 271 -8.04 -6.42 15.63
N MET A 272 -9.20 -6.18 16.20
CA MET A 272 -9.35 -6.02 17.64
C MET A 272 -9.00 -7.31 18.40
N ARG A 273 -9.48 -8.48 17.92
CA ARG A 273 -9.26 -9.79 18.57
C ARG A 273 -7.80 -10.22 18.50
N LEU A 274 -7.09 -9.86 17.43
CA LEU A 274 -5.67 -10.14 17.25
C LEU A 274 -4.77 -9.09 17.92
N GLY A 275 -5.35 -7.98 18.42
CA GLY A 275 -4.57 -6.92 19.07
C GLY A 275 -3.65 -6.16 18.13
N LEU A 276 -4.02 -5.94 16.88
CA LEU A 276 -3.19 -5.33 15.84
C LEU A 276 -3.06 -3.80 15.98
N GLY A 277 -2.79 -3.33 17.21
CA GLY A 277 -2.65 -1.91 17.52
C GLY A 277 -1.39 -1.29 16.91
N ILE A 278 -1.45 0.01 16.63
CA ILE A 278 -0.33 0.82 16.14
C ILE A 278 -0.01 1.94 17.13
N ALA A 279 1.24 2.41 17.09
CA ALA A 279 1.67 3.54 17.90
C ALA A 279 1.21 4.87 17.30
N ALA A 280 0.77 5.81 18.14
CA ALA A 280 0.33 7.13 17.69
C ALA A 280 1.46 7.96 17.06
N ASN A 281 2.71 7.73 17.47
CA ASN A 281 3.88 8.39 16.85
C ASN A 281 4.09 7.94 15.42
N ASP A 282 3.92 6.65 15.14
CA ASP A 282 4.06 6.11 13.78
C ASP A 282 2.91 6.61 12.89
N ALA A 283 1.69 6.68 13.44
CA ALA A 283 0.55 7.29 12.75
C ALA A 283 0.79 8.77 12.44
N GLU A 284 1.41 9.53 13.36
CA GLU A 284 1.79 10.93 13.14
C GLU A 284 2.85 11.05 12.05
N ALA A 285 3.87 10.20 12.04
CA ALA A 285 4.91 10.21 11.01
C ALA A 285 4.31 10.04 9.61
N VAL A 286 3.37 9.10 9.43
CA VAL A 286 2.63 8.94 8.17
C VAL A 286 1.77 10.16 7.86
N LEU A 287 1.01 10.71 8.84
CA LEU A 287 0.20 11.91 8.67
C LEU A 287 1.01 13.11 8.18
N ARG A 288 2.23 13.27 8.71
CA ARG A 288 3.15 14.34 8.31
C ARG A 288 3.67 14.17 6.89
N ALA A 289 3.93 12.94 6.46
CA ALA A 289 4.46 12.62 5.15
C ALA A 289 3.40 12.64 4.04
N LEU A 290 2.15 12.35 4.38
CA LEU A 290 1.07 12.16 3.41
C LEU A 290 0.84 13.36 2.47
N PRO A 291 0.84 14.63 2.91
CA PRO A 291 0.65 15.79 2.03
C PRO A 291 1.66 15.88 0.88
N SER A 292 2.85 15.33 1.04
CA SER A 292 3.89 15.32 -0.01
C SER A 292 3.94 14.03 -0.83
N ILE A 293 3.05 13.07 -0.59
CA ILE A 293 3.12 11.74 -1.22
C ILE A 293 3.11 11.84 -2.75
N GLY A 294 2.24 12.68 -3.33
CA GLY A 294 2.15 12.84 -4.78
C GLY A 294 3.41 13.44 -5.40
N LEU A 295 4.05 14.39 -4.72
CA LEU A 295 5.31 14.99 -5.15
C LEU A 295 6.44 13.94 -5.15
N ARG A 296 6.56 13.19 -4.06
CA ARG A 296 7.58 12.14 -3.91
C ARG A 296 7.35 11.00 -4.91
N TYR A 297 6.12 10.52 -5.05
CA TYR A 297 5.77 9.46 -5.99
C TYR A 297 6.14 9.85 -7.43
N ARG A 298 5.83 11.09 -7.85
CA ARG A 298 6.20 11.61 -9.17
C ARG A 298 7.72 11.71 -9.36
N ALA A 299 8.46 12.17 -8.36
CA ALA A 299 9.91 12.24 -8.42
C ALA A 299 10.54 10.85 -8.61
N HIS A 300 10.09 9.86 -7.83
CA HIS A 300 10.51 8.47 -7.98
C HIS A 300 10.18 7.90 -9.38
N ASP A 301 8.96 8.14 -9.88
CA ASP A 301 8.52 7.66 -11.20
C ASP A 301 9.38 8.24 -12.33
N VAL A 302 9.59 9.55 -12.33
CA VAL A 302 10.40 10.23 -13.37
C VAL A 302 11.84 9.69 -13.39
N ALA A 303 12.46 9.59 -12.23
CA ALA A 303 13.83 9.08 -12.11
C ALA A 303 13.92 7.59 -12.54
N ALA A 304 12.97 6.76 -12.11
CA ALA A 304 12.93 5.35 -12.48
C ALA A 304 12.77 5.14 -13.99
N ARG A 305 11.92 5.92 -14.66
CA ARG A 305 11.77 5.85 -16.13
C ARG A 305 13.06 6.18 -16.85
N GLN A 306 13.77 7.23 -16.43
CA GLN A 306 15.05 7.63 -17.06
C GLN A 306 16.10 6.53 -16.90
N LEU A 307 16.23 5.96 -15.70
CA LEU A 307 17.18 4.88 -15.45
C LEU A 307 16.79 3.59 -16.19
N ALA A 308 15.51 3.25 -16.21
CA ALA A 308 15.01 2.08 -16.94
C ALA A 308 15.28 2.19 -18.45
N GLN A 309 15.03 3.36 -19.06
CA GLN A 309 15.33 3.62 -20.48
C GLN A 309 16.83 3.56 -20.78
N TRP A 310 17.65 4.09 -19.89
CA TRP A 310 19.10 4.02 -20.03
C TRP A 310 19.60 2.57 -19.92
N LEU A 311 19.07 1.78 -18.99
CA LEU A 311 19.42 0.37 -18.78
C LEU A 311 19.00 -0.52 -19.98
N GLN A 312 17.95 -0.19 -20.72
CA GLN A 312 17.60 -0.91 -21.95
C GLN A 312 18.71 -0.86 -23.03
N GLN A 313 19.59 0.12 -22.96
CA GLN A 313 20.67 0.30 -23.93
C GLN A 313 21.98 -0.37 -23.47
N GLN A 314 22.00 -0.97 -22.28
CA GLN A 314 23.22 -1.55 -21.74
C GLN A 314 23.41 -2.99 -22.20
N PRO A 315 24.57 -3.36 -22.75
CA PRO A 315 24.82 -4.71 -23.27
C PRO A 315 24.71 -5.84 -22.25
N ALA A 316 24.84 -5.53 -20.97
CA ALA A 316 24.68 -6.51 -19.87
C ALA A 316 23.22 -6.78 -19.51
N VAL A 317 22.26 -6.00 -20.01
CA VAL A 317 20.85 -6.08 -19.67
C VAL A 317 20.09 -6.77 -20.80
N ALA A 318 19.57 -7.97 -20.53
CA ALA A 318 18.76 -8.72 -21.50
C ALA A 318 17.32 -8.20 -21.59
N GLN A 319 16.76 -7.67 -20.49
CA GLN A 319 15.41 -7.14 -20.45
C GLN A 319 15.25 -6.14 -19.29
N VAL A 320 14.46 -5.09 -19.50
CA VAL A 320 14.01 -4.20 -18.44
C VAL A 320 12.51 -4.41 -18.21
N LEU A 321 12.15 -4.65 -16.96
CA LEU A 321 10.79 -4.92 -16.50
C LEU A 321 10.25 -3.68 -15.79
N HIS A 322 9.57 -2.82 -16.54
CA HIS A 322 8.91 -1.61 -16.05
C HIS A 322 7.61 -1.42 -16.83
N PRO A 323 6.44 -1.34 -16.20
CA PRO A 323 5.15 -1.35 -16.89
C PRO A 323 4.99 -0.23 -17.95
N VAL A 324 5.68 0.89 -17.76
CA VAL A 324 5.65 2.04 -18.68
C VAL A 324 6.31 1.77 -20.02
N LEU A 325 7.25 0.82 -20.07
CA LEU A 325 8.03 0.58 -21.29
C LEU A 325 7.21 -0.22 -22.31
N PRO A 326 7.13 0.24 -23.57
CA PRO A 326 6.54 -0.55 -24.64
C PRO A 326 7.19 -1.95 -24.72
N GLY A 327 6.38 -2.99 -24.80
CA GLY A 327 6.82 -4.39 -24.81
C GLY A 327 7.02 -5.01 -23.43
N ALA A 328 6.89 -4.25 -22.33
CA ALA A 328 6.81 -4.84 -20.99
C ALA A 328 5.54 -5.68 -20.85
N PRO A 329 5.58 -6.80 -20.09
CA PRO A 329 4.42 -7.67 -19.91
C PRO A 329 3.25 -6.89 -19.27
N GLY A 330 2.14 -6.77 -20.02
CA GLY A 330 0.94 -6.05 -19.62
C GLY A 330 1.00 -4.54 -19.77
N HIS A 331 1.94 -3.97 -20.53
CA HIS A 331 2.03 -2.54 -20.82
C HIS A 331 0.69 -1.92 -21.26
N ALA A 332 -0.07 -2.62 -22.11
CA ALA A 332 -1.37 -2.14 -22.59
C ALA A 332 -2.39 -1.96 -21.43
N HIS A 333 -2.37 -2.85 -20.45
CA HIS A 333 -3.24 -2.77 -19.27
C HIS A 333 -2.82 -1.63 -18.34
N TRP A 334 -1.48 -1.44 -18.17
CA TRP A 334 -0.97 -0.27 -17.47
C TRP A 334 -1.39 1.02 -18.17
N GLN A 335 -1.22 1.10 -19.49
CA GLN A 335 -1.60 2.28 -20.28
C GLN A 335 -3.10 2.59 -20.15
N ALA A 336 -3.94 1.57 -20.19
CA ALA A 336 -5.40 1.72 -20.06
C ALA A 336 -5.81 2.21 -18.66
N LEU A 337 -5.18 1.70 -17.59
CA LEU A 337 -5.57 1.99 -16.21
C LEU A 337 -4.86 3.22 -15.64
N CYS A 338 -3.58 3.39 -15.92
CA CYS A 338 -2.72 4.41 -15.31
C CYS A 338 -2.36 5.55 -16.26
N GLY A 339 -2.61 5.39 -17.57
CA GLY A 339 -2.12 6.31 -18.61
C GLY A 339 -2.70 7.72 -18.53
N ALA A 340 -3.89 7.91 -18.00
CA ALA A 340 -4.52 9.22 -17.83
C ALA A 340 -3.97 10.01 -16.63
N ALA A 341 -3.30 9.36 -15.69
CA ALA A 341 -2.72 10.03 -14.52
C ALA A 341 -1.57 10.98 -14.93
N ASN A 342 -1.20 11.92 -14.05
CA ASN A 342 -0.12 12.89 -14.27
C ASN A 342 -0.27 13.65 -15.61
N ASP A 343 -1.43 14.25 -15.84
CA ASP A 343 -1.72 15.05 -17.04
C ASP A 343 -1.51 14.26 -18.36
N GLY A 344 -1.82 12.98 -18.36
CA GLY A 344 -1.69 12.09 -19.52
C GLY A 344 -0.30 11.47 -19.72
N HIS A 345 0.65 11.72 -18.82
CA HIS A 345 1.96 11.08 -18.84
C HIS A 345 1.96 9.68 -18.21
N GLY A 346 0.83 9.29 -17.62
CA GLY A 346 0.67 8.09 -16.83
C GLY A 346 1.40 8.18 -15.49
N ALA A 347 1.09 7.28 -14.57
CA ALA A 347 1.75 7.18 -13.28
C ALA A 347 2.31 5.78 -13.07
N ALA A 348 3.54 5.72 -12.55
CA ALA A 348 4.21 4.50 -12.12
C ALA A 348 5.00 4.80 -10.84
N ALA A 349 5.35 3.74 -10.13
CA ALA A 349 6.19 3.84 -8.96
C ALA A 349 7.67 3.95 -9.34
N GLY A 350 8.53 4.30 -8.39
CA GLY A 350 9.98 4.30 -8.53
C GLY A 350 10.59 2.90 -8.46
N LEU A 351 9.93 1.89 -9.01
CA LEU A 351 10.31 0.49 -8.85
C LEU A 351 10.31 -0.21 -10.21
N PHE A 352 11.44 -0.82 -10.56
CA PHE A 352 11.58 -1.64 -11.76
C PHE A 352 12.59 -2.77 -11.53
N SER A 353 12.61 -3.74 -12.44
CA SER A 353 13.59 -4.82 -12.42
C SER A 353 14.30 -4.95 -13.76
N VAL A 354 15.47 -5.55 -13.75
CA VAL A 354 16.18 -5.94 -14.96
C VAL A 354 16.55 -7.42 -14.92
N MET A 355 16.58 -8.04 -16.08
CA MET A 355 17.23 -9.33 -16.28
C MET A 355 18.66 -9.06 -16.75
N ILE A 356 19.65 -9.34 -15.91
CA ILE A 356 21.06 -9.36 -16.33
C ILE A 356 21.25 -10.61 -17.19
N ASP A 357 21.87 -10.42 -18.34
CA ASP A 357 22.05 -11.47 -19.36
C ASP A 357 22.69 -12.72 -18.77
N ALA A 358 22.18 -13.90 -19.14
CA ALA A 358 22.61 -15.21 -18.65
C ALA A 358 24.09 -15.54 -18.93
N ARG A 359 24.77 -14.81 -19.82
CA ARG A 359 26.22 -14.94 -20.02
C ARG A 359 27.04 -14.52 -18.80
N PHE A 360 26.47 -13.73 -17.89
CA PHE A 360 27.13 -13.32 -16.65
C PHE A 360 26.76 -14.26 -15.50
N SER A 361 27.79 -14.69 -14.78
CA SER A 361 27.62 -15.56 -13.64
C SER A 361 26.94 -14.84 -12.45
N GLN A 362 26.35 -15.61 -11.54
CA GLN A 362 25.80 -15.06 -10.29
C GLN A 362 26.82 -14.22 -9.52
N GLN A 363 28.11 -14.68 -9.47
CA GLN A 363 29.17 -13.95 -8.80
C GLN A 363 29.43 -12.56 -9.43
N GLN A 364 29.31 -12.43 -10.75
CA GLN A 364 29.45 -11.13 -11.41
C GLN A 364 28.26 -10.21 -11.13
N VAL A 365 27.03 -10.76 -11.04
CA VAL A 365 25.85 -10.01 -10.66
C VAL A 365 25.92 -9.56 -9.21
N ASP A 366 26.40 -10.41 -8.32
CA ASP A 366 26.63 -10.07 -6.92
C ASP A 366 27.69 -8.96 -6.81
N ALA A 367 28.81 -9.07 -7.55
CA ALA A 367 29.84 -8.03 -7.60
C ALA A 367 29.33 -6.69 -8.18
N PHE A 368 28.40 -6.74 -9.13
CA PHE A 368 27.71 -5.53 -9.62
C PHE A 368 26.91 -4.88 -8.50
N CYS A 369 26.07 -5.64 -7.80
CA CYS A 369 25.23 -5.12 -6.70
C CYS A 369 26.10 -4.58 -5.54
N ASP A 370 27.18 -5.29 -5.18
CA ASP A 370 28.11 -4.88 -4.12
C ASP A 370 28.95 -3.65 -4.51
N GLY A 371 29.18 -3.45 -5.81
CA GLY A 371 29.93 -2.32 -6.36
C GLY A 371 29.15 -1.00 -6.39
N LEU A 372 27.84 -1.03 -6.19
CA LEU A 372 26.98 0.16 -6.14
C LEU A 372 27.27 0.97 -4.87
N ARG A 373 27.39 2.27 -5.01
CA ARG A 373 27.73 3.21 -3.93
C ARG A 373 26.52 3.95 -3.39
N LEU A 374 25.57 4.29 -4.26
CA LEU A 374 24.35 5.02 -3.92
C LEU A 374 23.18 4.05 -3.68
N PHE A 375 22.97 3.12 -4.60
CA PHE A 375 22.02 2.03 -4.36
C PHE A 375 22.53 1.13 -3.22
N LYS A 376 21.73 0.97 -2.18
CA LYS A 376 22.07 0.12 -1.04
C LYS A 376 21.37 -1.23 -1.13
N LEU A 377 22.04 -2.27 -0.68
CA LEU A 377 21.43 -3.59 -0.53
C LEU A 377 20.39 -3.54 0.60
N GLY A 378 19.14 -3.75 0.26
CA GLY A 378 18.06 -3.70 1.25
C GLY A 378 16.70 -4.01 0.64
N TYR A 379 15.89 -4.70 1.43
CA TYR A 379 14.50 -4.92 1.09
C TYR A 379 13.69 -3.64 1.36
N SER A 380 12.50 -3.53 0.79
CA SER A 380 11.61 -2.38 0.80
C SER A 380 11.82 -1.45 -0.40
N TRP A 381 11.13 -0.31 -0.42
CA TRP A 381 11.11 0.69 -1.48
C TRP A 381 10.21 1.88 -1.10
N GLY A 382 10.21 2.95 -1.91
CA GLY A 382 9.37 4.12 -1.71
C GLY A 382 9.86 5.10 -0.64
N GLY A 383 11.06 4.85 -0.07
CA GLY A 383 11.77 5.76 0.81
C GLY A 383 12.72 6.69 0.03
N PRO A 384 13.44 7.59 0.74
CA PRO A 384 14.28 8.60 0.10
C PRO A 384 15.57 8.03 -0.50
N MET A 385 16.01 6.85 -0.07
CA MET A 385 17.26 6.20 -0.48
C MET A 385 16.98 5.12 -1.53
N SER A 386 17.78 5.08 -2.58
CA SER A 386 17.76 4.04 -3.61
C SER A 386 18.25 2.70 -3.09
N LEU A 387 17.53 1.63 -3.46
CA LEU A 387 17.82 0.27 -3.02
C LEU A 387 17.95 -0.69 -4.20
N VAL A 388 18.75 -1.73 -4.02
CA VAL A 388 18.94 -2.82 -4.99
C VAL A 388 18.81 -4.18 -4.31
N VAL A 389 18.19 -5.14 -5.02
CA VAL A 389 18.08 -6.52 -4.55
C VAL A 389 18.20 -7.48 -5.74
N PRO A 390 19.22 -8.37 -5.77
CA PRO A 390 19.23 -9.50 -6.69
C PRO A 390 18.28 -10.60 -6.22
N TYR A 391 17.60 -11.27 -7.15
CA TYR A 391 16.62 -12.32 -6.85
C TYR A 391 16.88 -13.60 -7.62
N GLN A 392 16.58 -14.72 -6.97
CA GLN A 392 16.52 -16.05 -7.58
C GLN A 392 15.11 -16.32 -8.08
N LEU A 393 14.83 -16.01 -9.34
CA LEU A 393 13.49 -16.08 -9.91
C LEU A 393 12.85 -17.49 -9.78
N ALA A 394 13.65 -18.55 -9.94
CA ALA A 394 13.17 -19.92 -9.85
C ALA A 394 12.57 -20.28 -8.49
N SER A 395 12.98 -19.62 -7.40
CA SER A 395 12.40 -19.84 -6.07
C SER A 395 11.14 -19.01 -5.81
N MET A 396 10.85 -18.05 -6.66
CA MET A 396 9.73 -17.11 -6.47
C MET A 396 8.48 -17.48 -7.26
N ARG A 397 8.62 -18.25 -8.32
CA ARG A 397 7.54 -18.58 -9.26
C ARG A 397 7.31 -20.08 -9.28
N SER A 398 6.06 -20.50 -9.26
CA SER A 398 5.67 -21.90 -9.44
C SER A 398 5.27 -22.20 -10.87
N ARG A 399 5.08 -21.18 -11.69
CA ARG A 399 4.64 -21.29 -13.09
C ARG A 399 5.73 -20.78 -14.03
N PRO A 400 5.84 -21.36 -15.24
CA PRO A 400 6.72 -20.81 -16.29
C PRO A 400 6.34 -19.38 -16.63
N ALA A 401 7.35 -18.52 -16.83
CA ALA A 401 7.17 -17.14 -17.26
C ALA A 401 7.94 -16.90 -18.59
N PRO A 402 7.41 -17.40 -19.72
CA PRO A 402 8.14 -17.41 -20.98
C PRO A 402 8.43 -16.02 -21.57
N HIS A 403 7.76 -15.00 -21.05
CA HIS A 403 7.98 -13.59 -21.41
C HIS A 403 9.22 -12.98 -20.73
N LEU A 404 9.79 -13.67 -19.73
CA LEU A 404 11.03 -13.22 -19.07
C LEU A 404 12.24 -13.81 -19.78
N GLN A 405 13.21 -12.95 -20.08
CA GLN A 405 14.48 -13.39 -20.67
C GLN A 405 15.32 -14.18 -19.65
N PRO A 406 16.11 -15.16 -20.13
CA PRO A 406 17.04 -15.88 -19.24
C PRO A 406 18.07 -14.93 -18.62
N GLY A 407 18.38 -15.17 -17.33
CA GLY A 407 19.38 -14.38 -16.61
C GLY A 407 19.08 -14.26 -15.13
N THR A 408 19.78 -13.34 -14.47
CA THR A 408 19.58 -13.03 -13.06
C THR A 408 18.74 -11.76 -12.92
N LEU A 409 17.68 -11.84 -12.15
CA LEU A 409 16.78 -10.70 -11.92
C LEU A 409 17.38 -9.80 -10.82
N VAL A 410 17.47 -8.50 -11.11
CA VAL A 410 17.88 -7.46 -10.15
C VAL A 410 16.79 -6.40 -10.10
N ARG A 411 16.21 -6.18 -8.92
CA ARG A 411 15.21 -5.13 -8.69
C ARG A 411 15.87 -3.86 -8.19
N PHE A 412 15.49 -2.74 -8.76
CA PHE A 412 15.84 -1.40 -8.31
C PHE A 412 14.64 -0.69 -7.72
N SER A 413 14.86 -0.02 -6.59
CA SER A 413 13.96 0.98 -6.05
C SER A 413 14.69 2.31 -6.08
N VAL A 414 14.18 3.24 -6.86
CA VAL A 414 14.77 4.57 -7.03
C VAL A 414 14.27 5.47 -5.90
N GLY A 415 15.19 6.15 -5.24
CA GLY A 415 14.92 7.10 -4.16
C GLY A 415 14.72 8.53 -4.68
N LEU A 416 15.20 9.49 -3.91
CA LEU A 416 15.08 10.93 -4.20
C LEU A 416 16.44 11.59 -4.51
N GLU A 417 17.47 10.78 -4.77
CA GLU A 417 18.78 11.25 -5.20
C GLU A 417 18.72 11.82 -6.63
N GLU A 418 19.72 12.62 -7.00
CA GLU A 418 19.86 13.12 -8.36
C GLU A 418 20.03 11.95 -9.34
N VAL A 419 19.20 11.91 -10.37
CA VAL A 419 19.13 10.78 -11.30
C VAL A 419 20.45 10.55 -12.06
N GLU A 420 21.18 11.61 -12.34
CA GLU A 420 22.48 11.52 -13.02
C GLU A 420 23.54 10.84 -12.12
N ASP A 421 23.53 11.12 -10.82
CA ASP A 421 24.43 10.46 -9.87
C ASP A 421 24.10 8.96 -9.78
N LEU A 422 22.81 8.59 -9.75
CA LEU A 422 22.38 7.20 -9.78
C LEU A 422 22.78 6.49 -11.07
N ARG A 423 22.69 7.18 -12.23
CA ARG A 423 23.13 6.65 -13.52
C ARG A 423 24.62 6.37 -13.54
N GLN A 424 25.44 7.32 -13.03
CA GLN A 424 26.89 7.16 -12.93
C GLN A 424 27.28 6.03 -11.98
N ASP A 425 26.53 5.85 -10.89
CA ASP A 425 26.72 4.74 -9.94
C ASP A 425 26.48 3.38 -10.62
N LEU A 426 25.39 3.27 -11.38
CA LEU A 426 25.11 2.07 -12.19
C LEU A 426 26.22 1.82 -13.22
N GLU A 427 26.64 2.84 -13.94
CA GLU A 427 27.66 2.74 -14.99
C GLU A 427 29.02 2.27 -14.43
N GLN A 428 29.48 2.85 -13.31
CA GLN A 428 30.75 2.45 -12.70
C GLN A 428 30.71 1.01 -12.18
N ALA A 429 29.59 0.58 -11.55
CA ALA A 429 29.43 -0.77 -11.04
C ALA A 429 29.34 -1.81 -12.17
N MET A 430 28.63 -1.50 -13.27
CA MET A 430 28.55 -2.34 -14.45
C MET A 430 29.93 -2.53 -15.10
N ARG A 431 30.70 -1.47 -15.25
CA ARG A 431 32.11 -1.56 -15.77
C ARG A 431 32.98 -2.46 -14.90
N GLY A 432 32.86 -2.35 -13.56
CA GLY A 432 33.63 -3.17 -12.62
C GLY A 432 33.30 -4.65 -12.67
N ALA A 433 32.01 -4.98 -12.81
CA ALA A 433 31.54 -6.37 -12.73
C ALA A 433 31.48 -7.08 -14.09
N PHE A 434 31.12 -6.38 -15.16
CA PHE A 434 30.87 -6.96 -16.48
C PHE A 434 31.94 -6.61 -17.52
N GLY A 435 32.88 -5.71 -17.18
CA GLY A 435 33.90 -5.22 -18.08
C GLY A 435 33.42 -4.01 -18.91
N ALA A 436 34.32 -3.42 -19.68
CA ALA A 436 33.98 -2.41 -20.68
C ALA A 436 33.19 -3.14 -21.79
N ALA A 437 31.95 -2.74 -22.00
CA ALA A 437 31.09 -3.26 -23.08
C ALA A 437 31.48 -2.66 -24.42
#